data_371b41bc7734377b6823aeb4437e756c
#
_entry.id   371b41bc7734377b6823aeb4437e756c
#
_cell.length_a   1.000
_cell.length_b   1.000
_cell.length_c   1.000
_cell.angle_alpha   90.00
_cell.angle_beta   90.00
_cell.angle_gamma   90.00
#
_symmetry.space_group_name_H-M   'P 1'
#
loop_
_entity.id
_entity.type
_entity.pdbx_description
1 polymer ?
#
loop_
_entity_poly.entity_id
_entity_poly.type
_entity_poly.pdbx_seq_one_letter_code
_entity_poly.pdbx_strand_id
1 'polypeptide(L)'
;LHDSAFPAESEPVTDLADLIKRMTAGMAVLLLDGCAKGIAFSVQGLKFRSVDEPSGEGNLRGSREGFADLLRVNLSLLRRLVRTDDLVLEVAQADTAAGTEYAICYCRGKADPAMVRQVRQTLAAAKPELLLDSSYFVPWLLPSRARLFTPVSYTQRPAAASAKLCAVS
;
A
#
# COMPACT_ATOMS: atom_id res chain seq x y z
N LEU A 1 -10.48 -32.37 8.76
CA LEU A 1 -10.39 -31.37 7.68
C LEU A 1 -8.95 -30.89 7.41
N HIS A 2 -7.99 -31.24 8.31
CA HIS A 2 -6.61 -30.75 8.25
C HIS A 2 -5.73 -31.53 7.25
N ASP A 3 -6.09 -32.76 6.87
CA ASP A 3 -5.10 -33.67 6.23
C ASP A 3 -5.12 -33.73 4.70
N SER A 4 -6.03 -33.13 3.98
CA SER A 4 -6.14 -33.40 2.55
C SER A 4 -6.48 -32.27 1.61
N ALA A 5 -6.76 -31.05 2.09
CA ALA A 5 -7.23 -29.95 1.25
C ALA A 5 -6.38 -28.67 1.32
N PHE A 6 -5.45 -28.55 2.27
CA PHE A 6 -4.69 -27.32 2.50
C PHE A 6 -3.18 -27.50 2.25
N PRO A 7 -2.48 -26.45 1.78
CA PRO A 7 -1.02 -26.48 1.63
C PRO A 7 -0.33 -26.84 2.95
N ALA A 8 0.85 -27.42 2.87
CA ALA A 8 1.62 -27.96 3.99
C ALA A 8 1.91 -26.98 5.15
N GLU A 9 1.71 -25.68 4.95
CA GLU A 9 1.92 -24.62 5.95
C GLU A 9 0.57 -23.99 6.34
N SER A 10 -0.28 -24.74 7.04
CA SER A 10 -1.51 -24.21 7.61
C SER A 10 -1.43 -24.19 9.13
N GLU A 11 -1.85 -23.10 9.74
CA GLU A 11 -1.80 -22.87 11.19
C GLU A 11 -3.18 -22.49 11.73
N PRO A 12 -3.59 -23.03 12.92
CA PRO A 12 -4.85 -22.66 13.52
C PRO A 12 -4.83 -21.20 14.01
N VAL A 13 -5.97 -20.54 13.85
CA VAL A 13 -6.24 -19.17 14.37
C VAL A 13 -7.32 -19.30 15.41
N THR A 14 -7.05 -18.82 16.64
CA THR A 14 -7.95 -19.00 17.78
C THR A 14 -8.57 -17.72 18.31
N ASP A 15 -7.98 -16.57 18.01
CA ASP A 15 -8.45 -15.29 18.49
C ASP A 15 -8.36 -14.19 17.41
N LEU A 16 -9.03 -13.06 17.65
CA LEU A 16 -9.11 -11.95 16.72
C LEU A 16 -7.75 -11.25 16.53
N ALA A 17 -6.93 -11.16 17.58
CA ALA A 17 -5.63 -10.50 17.48
C ALA A 17 -4.66 -11.31 16.60
N ASP A 18 -4.63 -12.64 16.77
CA ASP A 18 -3.86 -13.54 15.90
C ASP A 18 -4.37 -13.52 14.47
N LEU A 19 -5.70 -13.47 14.27
CA LEU A 19 -6.32 -13.32 12.96
C LEU A 19 -5.82 -12.05 12.25
N ILE A 20 -5.92 -10.90 12.89
CA ILE A 20 -5.48 -9.62 12.32
C ILE A 20 -3.99 -9.67 12.01
N LYS A 21 -3.18 -10.16 12.94
CA LYS A 21 -1.72 -10.31 12.76
C LYS A 21 -1.37 -11.14 11.53
N ARG A 22 -2.04 -12.28 11.31
CA ARG A 22 -1.79 -13.16 10.16
C ARG A 22 -2.27 -12.54 8.86
N MET A 23 -3.43 -11.92 8.86
CA MET A 23 -3.93 -11.20 7.68
C MET A 23 -3.01 -10.04 7.28
N THR A 24 -2.52 -9.26 8.25
CA THR A 24 -1.56 -8.17 7.97
C THR A 24 -0.19 -8.70 7.56
N ALA A 25 0.17 -9.92 7.94
CA ALA A 25 1.37 -10.60 7.43
C ALA A 25 1.21 -11.16 6.01
N GLY A 26 0.02 -11.03 5.40
CA GLY A 26 -0.24 -11.50 4.02
C GLY A 26 -0.66 -12.96 3.92
N MET A 27 -1.13 -13.56 5.01
CA MET A 27 -1.73 -14.89 4.98
C MET A 27 -3.22 -14.80 4.66
N ALA A 28 -3.77 -15.81 4.00
CA ALA A 28 -5.21 -15.99 3.90
C ALA A 28 -5.73 -16.70 5.16
N VAL A 29 -6.91 -16.32 5.62
CA VAL A 29 -7.56 -16.98 6.77
C VAL A 29 -8.94 -17.45 6.36
N LEU A 30 -9.20 -18.73 6.57
CA LEU A 30 -10.51 -19.36 6.38
C LEU A 30 -11.22 -19.44 7.73
N LEU A 31 -12.39 -18.83 7.79
CA LEU A 31 -13.32 -18.92 8.92
C LEU A 31 -14.56 -19.70 8.44
N LEU A 32 -15.00 -20.65 9.25
CA LEU A 32 -16.21 -21.43 8.98
C LEU A 32 -17.24 -21.13 10.08
N ASP A 33 -18.45 -20.90 9.67
CA ASP A 33 -19.57 -20.70 10.61
C ASP A 33 -19.75 -21.95 11.49
N GLY A 34 -19.97 -21.74 12.79
CA GLY A 34 -20.04 -22.83 13.77
C GLY A 34 -18.68 -23.41 14.22
N CYS A 35 -17.56 -22.96 13.69
CA CYS A 35 -16.23 -23.37 14.11
C CYS A 35 -15.58 -22.31 14.99
N ALA A 36 -15.11 -22.70 16.20
CA ALA A 36 -14.43 -21.81 17.12
C ALA A 36 -13.00 -21.42 16.70
N LYS A 37 -12.46 -22.04 15.65
CA LYS A 37 -11.10 -21.83 15.15
C LYS A 37 -11.11 -21.61 13.65
N GLY A 38 -10.31 -20.64 13.20
CA GLY A 38 -9.98 -20.46 11.79
C GLY A 38 -8.70 -21.21 11.40
N ILE A 39 -8.41 -21.21 10.12
CA ILE A 39 -7.17 -21.79 9.54
C ILE A 39 -6.50 -20.69 8.72
N ALA A 40 -5.27 -20.33 9.07
CA ALA A 40 -4.42 -19.46 8.28
C ALA A 40 -3.49 -20.27 7.38
N PHE A 41 -3.30 -19.85 6.15
CA PHE A 41 -2.38 -20.48 5.20
C PHE A 41 -1.69 -19.43 4.33
N SER A 42 -0.45 -19.74 3.96
CA SER A 42 0.35 -18.89 3.09
C SER A 42 -0.21 -18.93 1.66
N VAL A 43 -0.50 -17.75 1.11
CA VAL A 43 -0.90 -17.58 -0.30
C VAL A 43 0.23 -17.00 -1.15
N GLN A 44 1.45 -17.01 -0.64
CA GLN A 44 2.63 -16.45 -1.33
C GLN A 44 3.13 -17.36 -2.47
N GLY A 45 2.23 -17.81 -3.31
CA GLY A 45 2.56 -18.61 -4.51
C GLY A 45 2.66 -17.79 -5.80
N LEU A 46 2.37 -16.50 -5.77
CA LEU A 46 2.54 -15.65 -6.93
C LEU A 46 4.02 -15.30 -7.04
N LYS A 47 4.72 -15.94 -7.98
CA LYS A 47 6.03 -15.48 -8.48
C LYS A 47 5.81 -14.10 -9.09
N PHE A 48 5.87 -13.06 -8.27
CA PHE A 48 6.05 -11.73 -8.80
C PHE A 48 7.39 -11.72 -9.53
N ARG A 49 7.37 -11.32 -10.80
CA ARG A 49 8.57 -10.98 -11.54
C ARG A 49 9.41 -10.08 -10.64
N SER A 50 10.70 -10.34 -10.56
CA SER A 50 11.63 -9.61 -9.69
C SER A 50 11.31 -8.12 -9.71
N VAL A 51 11.09 -7.54 -8.53
CA VAL A 51 10.96 -6.10 -8.36
C VAL A 51 12.36 -5.55 -8.61
N ASP A 52 12.56 -4.93 -9.77
CA ASP A 52 13.86 -4.44 -10.18
C ASP A 52 14.33 -3.25 -9.34
N GLU A 53 15.63 -3.05 -9.28
CA GLU A 53 16.24 -1.91 -8.59
C GLU A 53 15.88 -0.62 -9.34
N PRO A 54 15.41 0.43 -8.65
CA PRO A 54 15.07 1.70 -9.29
C PRO A 54 16.30 2.29 -9.96
N SER A 55 16.23 2.61 -11.23
CA SER A 55 17.35 3.15 -12.01
C SER A 55 17.81 4.55 -11.57
N GLY A 56 16.94 5.27 -10.84
CA GLY A 56 17.18 6.65 -10.39
C GLY A 56 17.61 6.80 -8.93
N GLU A 57 17.40 5.80 -8.07
CA GLU A 57 17.70 5.86 -6.64
C GLU A 57 18.63 4.70 -6.23
N GLY A 58 19.90 4.73 -6.65
CA GLY A 58 20.91 3.73 -6.25
C GLY A 58 21.12 3.70 -4.73
N ASN A 59 21.07 2.53 -4.12
CA ASN A 59 21.27 2.37 -2.69
C ASN A 59 22.56 1.60 -2.39
N LEU A 60 23.48 2.24 -1.68
CA LEU A 60 24.72 1.60 -1.21
C LEU A 60 24.46 0.62 -0.05
N ARG A 61 23.36 0.77 0.70
CA ARG A 61 22.96 -0.10 1.81
C ARG A 61 21.45 -0.13 1.97
N GLY A 62 20.85 -1.33 2.11
CA GLY A 62 19.42 -1.53 2.37
C GLY A 62 18.68 -2.23 1.22
N SER A 63 17.35 -2.26 1.27
CA SER A 63 16.51 -2.90 0.27
C SER A 63 16.70 -2.26 -1.11
N ARG A 64 16.88 -3.09 -2.12
CA ARG A 64 16.99 -2.70 -3.53
C ARG A 64 15.66 -2.78 -4.26
N GLU A 65 14.56 -3.10 -3.56
CA GLU A 65 13.23 -3.18 -4.15
C GLU A 65 12.74 -1.79 -4.54
N GLY A 66 12.29 -1.64 -5.78
CA GLY A 66 11.59 -0.48 -6.32
C GLY A 66 10.10 -0.71 -6.42
N PHE A 67 9.31 0.36 -6.62
CA PHE A 67 7.94 0.21 -7.05
C PHE A 67 7.87 -0.32 -8.49
N ALA A 68 6.89 -1.18 -8.73
CA ALA A 68 6.59 -1.74 -10.05
C ALA A 68 5.56 -0.89 -10.80
N ASP A 69 5.35 -1.15 -12.09
CA ASP A 69 4.35 -0.45 -12.91
C ASP A 69 2.91 -0.74 -12.46
N LEU A 70 2.67 -1.90 -11.84
CA LEU A 70 1.34 -2.31 -11.41
C LEU A 70 1.03 -1.81 -10.00
N LEU A 71 0.00 -0.97 -9.88
CA LEU A 71 -0.45 -0.40 -8.61
C LEU A 71 -0.70 -1.47 -7.53
N ARG A 72 -1.37 -2.58 -7.88
CA ARG A 72 -1.72 -3.65 -6.93
C ARG A 72 -0.49 -4.34 -6.35
N VAL A 73 0.58 -4.49 -7.13
CA VAL A 73 1.88 -5.01 -6.66
C VAL A 73 2.46 -4.04 -5.64
N ASN A 74 2.44 -2.75 -5.92
CA ASN A 74 2.95 -1.70 -5.03
C ASN A 74 2.21 -1.65 -3.69
N LEU A 75 0.87 -1.78 -3.72
CA LEU A 75 0.06 -1.85 -2.50
C LEU A 75 0.39 -3.09 -1.66
N SER A 76 0.64 -4.22 -2.31
CA SER A 76 1.07 -5.45 -1.64
C SER A 76 2.46 -5.31 -1.00
N LEU A 77 3.39 -4.60 -1.66
CA LEU A 77 4.71 -4.28 -1.10
C LEU A 77 4.58 -3.40 0.15
N LEU A 78 3.77 -2.33 0.09
CA LEU A 78 3.52 -1.47 1.25
C LEU A 78 2.91 -2.25 2.41
N ARG A 79 1.89 -3.09 2.15
CA ARG A 79 1.26 -3.90 3.20
C ARG A 79 2.22 -4.91 3.83
N ARG A 80 3.13 -5.48 3.04
CA ARG A 80 4.18 -6.39 3.53
C ARG A 80 5.19 -5.68 4.44
N LEU A 81 5.53 -4.43 4.12
CA LEU A 81 6.49 -3.63 4.89
C LEU A 81 5.85 -2.98 6.11
N VAL A 82 4.62 -2.47 5.98
CA VAL A 82 3.87 -1.82 7.06
C VAL A 82 2.82 -2.80 7.59
N ARG A 83 3.23 -3.65 8.51
CA ARG A 83 2.42 -4.74 9.08
C ARG A 83 1.55 -4.24 10.22
N THR A 84 0.59 -3.39 9.93
CA THR A 84 -0.38 -2.86 10.89
C THR A 84 -1.78 -2.81 10.27
N ASP A 85 -2.79 -2.95 11.09
CA ASP A 85 -4.20 -2.75 10.74
C ASP A 85 -4.57 -1.27 10.55
N ASP A 86 -3.72 -0.36 11.04
CA ASP A 86 -3.87 1.08 10.84
C ASP A 86 -3.53 1.54 9.42
N LEU A 87 -2.84 0.72 8.62
CA LEU A 87 -2.53 1.07 7.24
C LEU A 87 -3.79 1.04 6.37
N VAL A 88 -4.16 2.21 5.88
CA VAL A 88 -5.27 2.39 4.94
C VAL A 88 -4.72 2.55 3.52
N LEU A 89 -5.28 1.82 2.59
CA LEU A 89 -4.95 1.83 1.17
C LEU A 89 -6.26 2.09 0.40
N GLU A 90 -6.47 3.33 -0.02
CA GLU A 90 -7.67 3.75 -0.77
C GLU A 90 -7.33 3.82 -2.26
N VAL A 91 -7.94 2.97 -3.06
CA VAL A 91 -7.78 2.96 -4.51
C VAL A 91 -8.91 3.75 -5.15
N ALA A 92 -8.58 4.60 -6.10
CA ALA A 92 -9.53 5.37 -6.88
C ALA A 92 -9.06 5.47 -8.34
N GLN A 93 -9.95 5.91 -9.22
CA GLN A 93 -9.65 6.19 -10.62
C GLN A 93 -9.58 7.69 -10.85
N ALA A 94 -8.60 8.12 -11.62
CA ALA A 94 -8.52 9.51 -12.08
C ALA A 94 -9.52 9.75 -13.21
N ASP A 95 -10.06 10.97 -13.28
CA ASP A 95 -10.91 11.42 -14.37
C ASP A 95 -10.06 11.71 -15.62
N THR A 96 -9.57 10.63 -16.24
CA THR A 96 -8.78 10.63 -17.47
C THR A 96 -9.42 9.69 -18.48
N ALA A 97 -9.16 9.87 -19.76
CA ALA A 97 -9.67 8.98 -20.80
C ALA A 97 -9.26 7.51 -20.60
N ALA A 98 -8.11 7.26 -19.97
CA ALA A 98 -7.61 5.92 -19.66
C ALA A 98 -8.17 5.35 -18.36
N GLY A 99 -8.80 6.15 -17.49
CA GLY A 99 -9.28 5.71 -16.18
C GLY A 99 -8.15 5.18 -15.28
N THR A 100 -6.98 5.84 -15.30
CA THR A 100 -5.79 5.38 -14.58
C THR A 100 -6.05 5.29 -13.08
N GLU A 101 -5.76 4.13 -12.48
CA GLU A 101 -5.90 3.92 -11.05
C GLU A 101 -4.77 4.62 -10.28
N TYR A 102 -5.11 5.19 -9.12
CA TYR A 102 -4.17 5.69 -8.13
C TYR A 102 -4.57 5.25 -6.72
N ALA A 103 -3.67 5.35 -5.76
CA ALA A 103 -3.97 5.04 -4.37
C ALA A 103 -3.52 6.15 -3.42
N ILE A 104 -4.33 6.42 -2.40
CA ILE A 104 -3.98 7.24 -1.23
C ILE A 104 -3.66 6.29 -0.09
N CYS A 105 -2.43 6.35 0.41
CA CYS A 105 -1.95 5.47 1.47
C CYS A 105 -1.60 6.29 2.71
N TYR A 106 -2.12 5.89 3.87
CA TYR A 106 -1.83 6.57 5.13
C TYR A 106 -2.03 5.62 6.32
N CYS A 107 -1.44 5.96 7.48
CA CYS A 107 -1.71 5.25 8.73
C CYS A 107 -2.72 6.05 9.57
N ARG A 108 -3.80 5.36 10.02
CA ARG A 108 -4.75 5.94 10.98
C ARG A 108 -4.01 6.37 12.26
N GLY A 109 -4.47 7.45 12.87
CA GLY A 109 -3.87 7.97 14.09
C GLY A 109 -2.52 8.68 13.91
N LYS A 110 -1.89 8.57 12.72
CA LYS A 110 -0.66 9.30 12.38
C LYS A 110 -0.89 10.41 11.37
N ALA A 111 -1.68 10.13 10.34
CA ALA A 111 -2.06 11.13 9.36
C ALA A 111 -3.14 12.06 9.92
N ASP A 112 -3.00 13.37 9.70
CA ASP A 112 -4.05 14.34 10.02
C ASP A 112 -5.30 14.05 9.17
N PRO A 113 -6.46 13.78 9.80
CA PRO A 113 -7.70 13.50 9.07
C PRO A 113 -8.16 14.65 8.17
N ALA A 114 -7.84 15.90 8.53
CA ALA A 114 -8.16 17.06 7.71
C ALA A 114 -7.33 17.08 6.43
N MET A 115 -6.03 16.78 6.54
CA MET A 115 -5.13 16.65 5.40
C MET A 115 -5.55 15.51 4.48
N VAL A 116 -5.89 14.35 5.02
CA VAL A 116 -6.38 13.20 4.22
C VAL A 116 -7.64 13.56 3.45
N ARG A 117 -8.61 14.23 4.10
CA ARG A 117 -9.84 14.68 3.43
C ARG A 117 -9.53 15.68 2.31
N GLN A 118 -8.64 16.65 2.57
CA GLN A 118 -8.23 17.64 1.58
C GLN A 118 -7.58 16.97 0.37
N VAL A 119 -6.63 16.08 0.57
CA VAL A 119 -5.96 15.32 -0.51
C VAL A 119 -6.99 14.53 -1.33
N ARG A 120 -7.88 13.79 -0.66
CA ARG A 120 -8.91 13.01 -1.34
C ARG A 120 -9.81 13.88 -2.21
N GLN A 121 -10.31 14.99 -1.66
CA GLN A 121 -11.17 15.93 -2.40
C GLN A 121 -10.44 16.58 -3.57
N THR A 122 -9.18 16.97 -3.36
CA THR A 122 -8.35 17.57 -4.40
C THR A 122 -8.11 16.60 -5.55
N LEU A 123 -7.74 15.35 -5.24
CA LEU A 123 -7.48 14.33 -6.27
C LEU A 123 -8.76 13.91 -7.00
N ALA A 124 -9.88 13.83 -6.30
CA ALA A 124 -11.17 13.54 -6.93
C ALA A 124 -11.66 14.65 -7.86
N ALA A 125 -11.29 15.91 -7.59
CA ALA A 125 -11.63 17.05 -8.43
C ALA A 125 -10.61 17.31 -9.53
N ALA A 126 -9.43 16.70 -9.46
CA ALA A 126 -8.36 16.85 -10.44
C ALA A 126 -8.76 16.20 -11.77
N LYS A 127 -8.53 16.92 -12.87
CA LYS A 127 -8.79 16.44 -14.24
C LYS A 127 -7.51 16.53 -15.06
N PRO A 128 -6.52 15.68 -14.80
CA PRO A 128 -5.32 15.66 -15.63
C PRO A 128 -5.66 15.07 -17.02
N GLU A 129 -5.16 15.68 -18.07
CA GLU A 129 -5.32 15.12 -19.44
C GLU A 129 -4.65 13.75 -19.55
N LEU A 130 -3.53 13.59 -18.87
CA LEU A 130 -2.72 12.38 -18.82
C LEU A 130 -2.23 12.15 -17.40
N LEU A 131 -2.18 10.89 -16.97
CA LEU A 131 -1.66 10.48 -15.69
C LEU A 131 -0.70 9.30 -15.87
N LEU A 132 0.60 9.60 -15.94
CA LEU A 132 1.66 8.59 -16.07
C LEU A 132 2.26 8.20 -14.68
N ASP A 133 2.36 9.17 -13.78
CA ASP A 133 2.86 9.00 -12.42
C ASP A 133 2.22 9.99 -11.45
N SER A 134 2.57 9.89 -10.17
CA SER A 134 2.00 10.73 -9.10
C SER A 134 2.36 12.22 -9.22
N SER A 135 3.40 12.59 -9.97
CA SER A 135 3.80 13.99 -10.15
C SER A 135 2.77 14.82 -10.90
N TYR A 136 1.96 14.18 -11.73
CA TYR A 136 0.88 14.84 -12.46
C TYR A 136 -0.20 15.43 -11.55
N PHE A 137 -0.32 14.97 -10.30
CA PHE A 137 -1.25 15.55 -9.33
C PHE A 137 -0.72 16.78 -8.59
N VAL A 138 0.57 17.06 -8.67
CA VAL A 138 1.20 18.16 -7.93
C VAL A 138 0.58 19.53 -8.18
N PRO A 139 0.20 19.91 -9.42
CA PRO A 139 -0.43 21.20 -9.68
C PRO A 139 -1.72 21.43 -8.88
N TRP A 140 -2.48 20.36 -8.59
CA TRP A 140 -3.70 20.44 -7.78
C TRP A 140 -3.43 20.37 -6.28
N LEU A 141 -2.41 19.61 -5.85
CA LEU A 141 -2.06 19.45 -4.45
C LEU A 141 -1.35 20.68 -3.87
N LEU A 142 -0.62 21.40 -4.71
CA LEU A 142 0.13 22.59 -4.29
C LEU A 142 -0.53 23.86 -4.84
N PRO A 143 -1.12 24.70 -3.99
CA PRO A 143 -1.63 25.99 -4.45
C PRO A 143 -0.49 26.84 -5.03
N SER A 144 -0.80 27.59 -6.10
CA SER A 144 0.07 28.38 -6.99
C SER A 144 0.88 29.50 -6.32
N ARG A 145 1.09 29.49 -5.02
CA ARG A 145 1.99 30.44 -4.36
C ARG A 145 3.40 29.92 -4.42
N ALA A 146 4.28 30.69 -5.03
CA ALA A 146 5.71 30.42 -5.06
C ALA A 146 6.22 30.05 -3.66
N ARG A 147 6.45 28.78 -3.41
CA ARG A 147 7.11 28.29 -2.21
C ARG A 147 8.56 28.01 -2.55
N LEU A 148 9.47 28.55 -1.77
CA LEU A 148 10.90 28.25 -1.89
C LEU A 148 11.21 26.75 -1.68
N PHE A 149 10.32 26.02 -0.96
CA PHE A 149 10.46 24.60 -0.69
C PHE A 149 9.16 23.86 -1.03
N THR A 150 9.29 22.76 -1.75
CA THR A 150 8.17 21.90 -2.11
C THR A 150 7.85 20.98 -0.92
N PRO A 151 6.62 21.00 -0.36
CA PRO A 151 6.23 20.11 0.74
C PRO A 151 5.98 18.67 0.28
N VAL A 152 6.21 18.36 -1.00
CA VAL A 152 6.05 17.06 -1.61
C VAL A 152 7.41 16.48 -1.93
N SER A 153 7.63 15.23 -1.56
CA SER A 153 8.82 14.47 -1.94
C SER A 153 8.40 13.21 -2.70
N TYR A 154 9.24 12.79 -3.62
CA TYR A 154 9.03 11.60 -4.43
C TYR A 154 9.97 10.49 -3.99
N THR A 155 9.55 9.25 -4.14
CA THR A 155 10.42 8.09 -4.00
C THR A 155 9.90 6.93 -4.84
N GLN A 156 10.80 6.21 -5.46
CA GLN A 156 10.53 4.95 -6.16
C GLN A 156 10.73 3.74 -5.23
N ARG A 157 11.04 3.97 -3.95
CA ARG A 157 11.42 2.93 -3.00
C ARG A 157 10.31 2.66 -1.98
N PRO A 158 9.72 1.44 -2.00
CA PRO A 158 8.70 1.05 -1.03
C PRO A 158 9.15 1.19 0.43
N ALA A 159 10.43 0.88 0.73
CA ALA A 159 10.98 1.02 2.06
C ALA A 159 11.00 2.48 2.55
N ALA A 160 11.37 3.43 1.69
CA ALA A 160 11.36 4.85 2.03
C ALA A 160 9.94 5.39 2.22
N ALA A 161 9.01 4.98 1.36
CA ALA A 161 7.59 5.32 1.49
C ALA A 161 7.01 4.76 2.81
N SER A 162 7.28 3.49 3.12
CA SER A 162 6.83 2.83 4.35
C SER A 162 7.38 3.51 5.60
N ALA A 163 8.65 3.91 5.60
CA ALA A 163 9.25 4.64 6.72
C ALA A 163 8.53 5.98 6.97
N LYS A 164 8.19 6.73 5.90
CA LYS A 164 7.43 7.98 6.02
C LYS A 164 5.99 7.76 6.49
N LEU A 165 5.32 6.70 6.04
CA LEU A 165 3.97 6.34 6.51
C LEU A 165 3.95 6.00 8.02
N CYS A 166 5.03 5.41 8.53
CA CYS A 166 5.19 5.05 9.91
C CYS A 166 5.77 6.15 10.79
N ALA A 167 6.41 7.17 10.21
CA ALA A 167 6.93 8.30 10.97
C ALA A 167 5.78 9.09 11.60
N VAL A 168 6.01 9.55 12.80
CA VAL A 168 5.12 10.54 13.43
C VAL A 168 5.46 11.90 12.80
N SER A 169 4.46 12.56 12.26
CA SER A 169 4.58 13.95 11.80
C SER A 169 4.50 14.90 12.97
#